data_51573d4a4764406fe79c9fb8d2010150
#
_entry.id   51573d4a4764406fe79c9fb8d2010150
#
_cell.length_a   1.000
_cell.length_b   1.000
_cell.length_c   1.000
_cell.angle_alpha   90.00
_cell.angle_beta   90.00
_cell.angle_gamma   90.00
#
_symmetry.space_group_name_H-M   'P 1'
#
loop_
_entity.id
_entity.type
_entity.pdbx_description
1 polymer ?
#
loop_
_entity_poly.entity_id
_entity_poly.type
_entity_poly.pdbx_seq_one_letter_code
_entity_poly.pdbx_strand_id
1 'polypeptide(L)'
;MKYWKQGFYDEPVEGSVEITEEYYQELLAGQSTGLIIAESKNRHPILVEYEYDIEEVRKMKVFEIQSFDKSINVNSFKLLGKSMWLDKNTRVGLFNSISIEKEAGKTETVLWYDAVKYVIPIPDALDMLNTLELYALNCYNVTQSHIAAVRALQTIEE
;
A
#
# COMPACT_ATOMS: atom_id res chain seq x y z
N MET A 1 9.44 36.86 23.41
CA MET A 1 10.75 36.23 23.28
C MET A 1 10.58 34.73 23.44
N LYS A 2 11.24 33.92 22.61
CA LYS A 2 11.25 32.47 22.69
C LYS A 2 12.68 31.95 22.70
N TYR A 3 12.89 30.73 23.15
CA TYR A 3 14.19 30.08 23.22
C TYR A 3 14.18 28.81 22.41
N TRP A 4 15.22 28.57 21.62
CA TRP A 4 15.35 27.41 20.76
C TRP A 4 16.45 26.45 21.21
N LYS A 5 16.10 25.16 21.33
CA LYS A 5 17.04 24.05 21.49
C LYS A 5 16.36 22.78 21.07
N GLN A 6 16.44 22.46 19.78
CA GLN A 6 15.73 21.33 19.16
C GLN A 6 14.20 21.37 19.41
N GLY A 7 13.66 22.50 19.77
CA GLY A 7 12.27 22.82 20.09
C GLY A 7 12.16 24.22 20.65
N PHE A 8 10.93 24.73 20.77
CA PHE A 8 10.66 26.08 21.32
C PHE A 8 10.29 26.02 22.79
N TYR A 9 10.84 26.95 23.55
CA TYR A 9 10.61 27.10 24.99
C TYR A 9 10.23 28.57 25.33
N ASP A 10 9.40 28.76 26.34
CA ASP A 10 9.00 30.08 26.83
C ASP A 10 10.04 30.68 27.80
N GLU A 11 10.85 29.83 28.43
CA GLU A 11 11.90 30.21 29.37
C GLU A 11 13.27 29.73 28.85
N PRO A 12 14.37 30.43 29.24
CA PRO A 12 15.71 30.03 28.85
C PRO A 12 16.08 28.64 29.39
N VAL A 13 16.57 27.78 28.52
CA VAL A 13 17.10 26.44 28.84
C VAL A 13 18.60 26.48 28.58
N GLU A 14 19.38 25.76 29.37
CA GLU A 14 20.83 25.69 29.20
C GLU A 14 21.20 25.30 27.75
N GLY A 15 21.97 26.15 27.07
CA GLY A 15 22.40 26.00 25.67
C GLY A 15 21.32 26.35 24.65
N SER A 16 20.20 26.94 25.02
CA SER A 16 19.23 27.52 24.10
C SER A 16 19.69 28.84 23.51
N VAL A 17 19.14 29.17 22.35
CA VAL A 17 19.35 30.43 21.65
C VAL A 17 18.06 31.25 21.73
N GLU A 18 18.19 32.51 22.11
CA GLU A 18 17.07 33.45 22.16
C GLU A 18 16.67 33.87 20.74
N ILE A 19 15.37 33.91 20.49
CA ILE A 19 14.77 34.36 19.22
C ILE A 19 13.62 35.33 19.50
N THR A 20 13.38 36.23 18.56
CA THR A 20 12.26 37.16 18.66
C THR A 20 10.91 36.46 18.44
N GLU A 21 9.85 37.08 18.93
CA GLU A 21 8.50 36.57 18.71
C GLU A 21 8.12 36.57 17.22
N GLU A 22 8.54 37.62 16.50
CA GLU A 22 8.32 37.75 15.05
C GLU A 22 8.99 36.60 14.29
N TYR A 23 10.27 36.32 14.63
CA TYR A 23 11.00 35.21 13.99
C TYR A 23 10.40 33.84 14.31
N TYR A 24 9.94 33.64 15.55
CA TYR A 24 9.20 32.44 15.93
C TYR A 24 7.95 32.25 15.08
N GLN A 25 7.15 33.30 14.86
CA GLN A 25 5.95 33.25 14.04
C GLN A 25 6.29 32.97 12.54
N GLU A 26 7.39 33.56 12.06
CA GLU A 26 7.89 33.26 10.69
C GLU A 26 8.26 31.78 10.51
N LEU A 27 8.96 31.19 11.49
CA LEU A 27 9.29 29.76 11.47
C LEU A 27 8.04 28.88 11.47
N LEU A 28 7.03 29.20 12.28
CA LEU A 28 5.76 28.44 12.28
C LEU A 28 4.99 28.61 10.97
N ALA A 29 4.97 29.80 10.40
CA ALA A 29 4.34 30.06 9.12
C ALA A 29 5.01 29.25 8.01
N GLY A 30 6.36 29.24 7.96
CA GLY A 30 7.11 28.42 7.00
C GLY A 30 6.87 26.92 7.17
N GLN A 31 6.77 26.44 8.41
CA GLN A 31 6.44 25.04 8.68
C GLN A 31 5.04 24.68 8.16
N SER A 32 4.09 25.59 8.24
CA SER A 32 2.74 25.37 7.70
C SER A 32 2.70 25.30 6.16
N THR A 33 3.73 25.79 5.48
CA THR A 33 3.89 25.68 4.00
C THR A 33 4.71 24.47 3.56
N GLY A 34 5.11 23.59 4.48
CA GLY A 34 5.83 22.34 4.17
C GLY A 34 7.35 22.41 4.38
N LEU A 35 7.88 23.56 4.83
CA LEU A 35 9.28 23.65 5.25
C LEU A 35 9.48 22.98 6.60
N ILE A 36 10.69 22.55 6.90
CA ILE A 36 11.05 22.04 8.23
C ILE A 36 11.92 23.04 8.97
N ILE A 37 11.76 23.09 10.30
CA ILE A 37 12.62 23.89 11.15
C ILE A 37 13.82 23.03 11.55
N ALA A 38 14.99 23.41 11.09
CA ALA A 38 16.26 22.75 11.38
C ALA A 38 17.20 23.66 12.18
N GLU A 39 18.18 23.09 12.83
CA GLU A 39 19.22 23.82 13.52
C GLU A 39 20.36 24.15 12.57
N SER A 40 20.71 25.44 12.44
CA SER A 40 21.88 25.89 11.69
C SER A 40 23.19 25.59 12.44
N LYS A 41 24.34 25.79 11.76
CA LYS A 41 25.67 25.66 12.38
C LYS A 41 25.86 26.54 13.61
N ASN A 42 25.14 27.65 13.67
CA ASN A 42 25.18 28.60 14.79
C ASN A 42 24.11 28.32 15.86
N ARG A 43 23.48 27.15 15.82
CA ARG A 43 22.39 26.72 16.71
C ARG A 43 21.10 27.52 16.61
N HIS A 44 20.97 28.43 15.64
CA HIS A 44 19.72 29.13 15.39
C HIS A 44 18.78 28.24 14.59
N PRO A 45 17.47 28.28 14.86
CA PRO A 45 16.48 27.60 14.00
C PRO A 45 16.43 28.30 12.65
N ILE A 46 16.36 27.53 11.58
CA ILE A 46 16.17 27.99 10.19
C ILE A 46 15.12 27.14 9.50
N LEU A 47 14.46 27.72 8.52
CA LEU A 47 13.59 26.98 7.60
C LEU A 47 14.45 26.36 6.51
N VAL A 48 14.25 25.06 6.27
CA VAL A 48 14.88 24.33 5.18
C VAL A 48 13.82 23.51 4.44
N GLU A 49 14.03 23.25 3.17
CA GLU A 49 13.22 22.28 2.43
C GLU A 49 13.46 20.87 2.97
N TYR A 50 12.40 20.07 3.01
CA TYR A 50 12.55 18.66 3.35
C TYR A 50 13.21 17.91 2.21
N GLU A 51 14.41 17.43 2.42
CA GLU A 51 15.08 16.54 1.47
C GLU A 51 14.53 15.12 1.66
N TYR A 52 13.75 14.66 0.70
CA TYR A 52 13.26 13.28 0.71
C TYR A 52 14.40 12.32 0.38
N ASP A 53 14.57 11.31 1.22
CA ASP A 53 15.39 10.14 0.86
C ASP A 53 14.64 9.32 -0.19
N ILE A 54 15.24 9.15 -1.36
CA ILE A 54 14.66 8.36 -2.46
C ILE A 54 14.33 6.92 -2.02
N GLU A 55 15.10 6.35 -1.10
CA GLU A 55 14.83 5.00 -0.58
C GLU A 55 13.57 4.97 0.29
N GLU A 56 13.31 6.03 1.06
CA GLU A 56 12.06 6.15 1.82
C GLU A 56 10.86 6.33 0.90
N VAL A 57 10.98 7.17 -0.13
CA VAL A 57 9.93 7.37 -1.12
C VAL A 57 9.64 6.06 -1.88
N ARG A 58 10.67 5.33 -2.30
CA ARG A 58 10.52 4.01 -2.93
C ARG A 58 9.79 3.02 -2.02
N LYS A 59 10.15 2.95 -0.74
CA LYS A 59 9.47 2.07 0.24
C LYS A 59 8.01 2.42 0.39
N MET A 60 7.69 3.70 0.51
CA MET A 60 6.29 4.17 0.59
C MET A 60 5.50 3.80 -0.66
N LYS A 61 6.05 4.05 -1.86
CA LYS A 61 5.40 3.70 -3.12
C LYS A 61 5.20 2.19 -3.30
N VAL A 62 6.19 1.38 -2.95
CA VAL A 62 6.05 -0.09 -2.96
C VAL A 62 4.94 -0.53 -2.00
N PHE A 63 4.87 0.06 -0.81
CA PHE A 63 3.80 -0.22 0.15
C PHE A 63 2.41 0.17 -0.38
N GLU A 64 2.28 1.33 -1.02
CA GLU A 64 1.03 1.78 -1.66
C GLU A 64 0.58 0.77 -2.74
N ILE A 65 1.49 0.36 -3.64
CA ILE A 65 1.23 -0.63 -4.69
C ILE A 65 0.77 -1.96 -4.08
N GLN A 66 1.46 -2.47 -3.07
CA GLN A 66 1.11 -3.71 -2.40
C GLN A 66 -0.24 -3.63 -1.65
N SER A 67 -0.55 -2.46 -1.10
CA SER A 67 -1.83 -2.21 -0.43
C SER A 67 -2.97 -2.15 -1.43
N PHE A 68 -2.77 -1.52 -2.58
CA PHE A 68 -3.73 -1.50 -3.68
C PHE A 68 -3.98 -2.91 -4.24
N ASP A 69 -2.93 -3.70 -4.44
CA ASP A 69 -3.02 -5.10 -4.90
C ASP A 69 -3.90 -5.98 -4.00
N LYS A 70 -3.89 -5.70 -2.69
CA LYS A 70 -4.73 -6.40 -1.72
C LYS A 70 -6.13 -5.83 -1.57
N SER A 71 -6.42 -4.72 -2.22
CA SER A 71 -7.71 -4.04 -2.11
C SER A 71 -8.80 -4.74 -2.91
N ILE A 72 -10.07 -4.41 -2.60
CA ILE A 72 -11.22 -4.86 -3.37
C ILE A 72 -11.20 -4.40 -4.83
N ASN A 73 -10.43 -3.37 -5.16
CA ASN A 73 -10.29 -2.88 -6.54
C ASN A 73 -9.57 -3.89 -7.44
N VAL A 74 -8.66 -4.68 -6.87
CA VAL A 74 -7.91 -5.74 -7.56
C VAL A 74 -8.50 -7.10 -7.21
N ASN A 75 -8.73 -7.37 -5.92
CA ASN A 75 -9.27 -8.62 -5.43
C ASN A 75 -10.80 -8.66 -5.61
N SER A 76 -11.24 -8.48 -6.86
CA SER A 76 -12.65 -8.50 -7.24
C SER A 76 -12.79 -9.21 -8.58
N PHE A 77 -13.45 -10.35 -8.55
CA PHE A 77 -13.80 -11.12 -9.74
C PHE A 77 -15.32 -11.21 -9.84
N LYS A 78 -15.87 -11.02 -11.03
CA LYS A 78 -17.32 -11.12 -11.25
C LYS A 78 -17.67 -12.49 -11.82
N LEU A 79 -18.47 -13.24 -11.06
CA LEU A 79 -19.06 -14.48 -11.50
C LEU A 79 -20.59 -14.37 -11.40
N LEU A 80 -21.28 -14.66 -12.49
CA LEU A 80 -22.75 -14.59 -12.56
C LEU A 80 -23.31 -13.24 -12.04
N GLY A 81 -22.59 -12.14 -12.33
CA GLY A 81 -22.98 -10.80 -11.91
C GLY A 81 -22.65 -10.43 -10.45
N LYS A 82 -22.13 -11.36 -9.65
CA LYS A 82 -21.71 -11.13 -8.27
C LYS A 82 -20.20 -10.94 -8.18
N SER A 83 -19.76 -9.98 -7.40
CA SER A 83 -18.36 -9.84 -7.05
C SER A 83 -17.96 -10.92 -6.06
N MET A 84 -16.90 -11.65 -6.37
CA MET A 84 -16.32 -12.63 -5.45
C MET A 84 -14.80 -12.60 -5.55
N TRP A 85 -14.16 -13.03 -4.51
CA TRP A 85 -12.73 -13.28 -4.48
C TRP A 85 -12.43 -14.51 -3.66
N LEU A 86 -11.57 -15.36 -4.19
CA LEU A 86 -11.04 -16.52 -3.47
C LEU A 86 -9.53 -16.34 -3.35
N ASP A 87 -9.00 -16.46 -2.14
CA ASP A 87 -7.56 -16.46 -1.93
C ASP A 87 -6.89 -17.65 -2.63
N LYS A 88 -5.55 -17.58 -2.80
CA LYS A 88 -4.80 -18.58 -3.55
C LYS A 88 -4.95 -19.99 -2.99
N ASN A 89 -4.92 -20.14 -1.65
CA ASN A 89 -5.01 -21.47 -1.02
C ASN A 89 -6.39 -22.08 -1.25
N THR A 90 -7.44 -21.27 -1.14
CA THR A 90 -8.81 -21.69 -1.41
C THR A 90 -8.97 -22.08 -2.87
N ARG A 91 -8.46 -21.31 -3.83
CA ARG A 91 -8.54 -21.65 -5.27
C ARG A 91 -7.86 -22.98 -5.57
N VAL A 92 -6.62 -23.15 -5.09
CA VAL A 92 -5.85 -24.40 -5.30
C VAL A 92 -6.53 -25.59 -4.63
N GLY A 93 -7.02 -25.42 -3.42
CA GLY A 93 -7.75 -26.48 -2.68
C GLY A 93 -9.02 -26.91 -3.42
N LEU A 94 -9.82 -25.95 -3.86
CA LEU A 94 -11.06 -26.25 -4.61
C LEU A 94 -10.75 -26.94 -5.96
N PHE A 95 -9.76 -26.44 -6.70
CA PHE A 95 -9.36 -27.04 -7.97
C PHE A 95 -8.96 -28.50 -7.81
N ASN A 96 -8.12 -28.82 -6.80
CA ASN A 96 -7.69 -30.17 -6.52
C ASN A 96 -8.89 -31.07 -6.10
N SER A 97 -9.74 -30.58 -5.20
CA SER A 97 -10.90 -31.35 -4.72
C SER A 97 -11.88 -31.65 -5.85
N ILE A 98 -12.19 -30.66 -6.69
CA ILE A 98 -13.12 -30.83 -7.82
C ILE A 98 -12.51 -31.75 -8.91
N SER A 99 -11.19 -31.68 -9.11
CA SER A 99 -10.50 -32.61 -10.01
C SER A 99 -10.61 -34.06 -9.53
N ILE A 100 -10.48 -34.31 -8.23
CA ILE A 100 -10.67 -35.63 -7.62
C ILE A 100 -12.14 -36.09 -7.78
N GLU A 101 -13.12 -35.20 -7.60
CA GLU A 101 -14.53 -35.50 -7.82
C GLU A 101 -14.79 -35.90 -9.28
N LYS A 102 -14.15 -35.21 -10.26
CA LYS A 102 -14.21 -35.55 -11.69
C LYS A 102 -13.65 -36.94 -11.96
N GLU A 103 -12.48 -37.25 -11.39
CA GLU A 103 -11.85 -38.58 -11.53
C GLU A 103 -12.70 -39.68 -10.92
N ALA A 104 -13.44 -39.36 -9.84
CA ALA A 104 -14.40 -40.29 -9.22
C ALA A 104 -15.71 -40.43 -9.99
N GLY A 105 -15.85 -39.81 -11.18
CA GLY A 105 -17.00 -39.92 -12.05
C GLY A 105 -18.20 -39.06 -11.70
N LYS A 106 -18.02 -38.08 -10.80
CA LYS A 106 -19.07 -37.08 -10.50
C LYS A 106 -19.21 -36.10 -11.69
N THR A 107 -20.41 -35.64 -11.91
CA THR A 107 -20.72 -34.63 -12.94
C THR A 107 -20.92 -33.23 -12.38
N GLU A 108 -21.25 -33.12 -11.11
CA GLU A 108 -21.52 -31.86 -10.42
C GLU A 108 -20.73 -31.77 -9.09
N THR A 109 -20.40 -30.58 -8.69
CA THR A 109 -19.81 -30.24 -7.40
C THR A 109 -20.70 -29.27 -6.63
N VAL A 110 -20.52 -29.20 -5.32
CA VAL A 110 -21.21 -28.26 -4.44
C VAL A 110 -20.21 -27.28 -3.85
N LEU A 111 -20.40 -26.02 -4.16
CA LEU A 111 -19.60 -24.92 -3.59
C LEU A 111 -20.49 -24.04 -2.71
N TRP A 112 -19.90 -23.55 -1.63
CA TRP A 112 -20.52 -22.55 -0.77
C TRP A 112 -19.73 -21.25 -0.86
N TYR A 113 -20.43 -20.16 -1.12
CA TYR A 113 -19.85 -18.82 -1.11
C TYR A 113 -20.85 -17.84 -0.51
N ASP A 114 -20.42 -17.04 0.46
CA ASP A 114 -21.25 -16.07 1.18
C ASP A 114 -22.58 -16.69 1.71
N ALA A 115 -22.45 -17.84 2.37
CA ALA A 115 -23.57 -18.65 2.88
C ALA A 115 -24.59 -19.12 1.84
N VAL A 116 -24.29 -18.99 0.55
CA VAL A 116 -25.13 -19.48 -0.55
C VAL A 116 -24.52 -20.75 -1.12
N LYS A 117 -25.40 -21.75 -1.30
CA LYS A 117 -25.05 -23.03 -1.92
C LYS A 117 -25.18 -22.95 -3.42
N TYR A 118 -24.14 -23.34 -4.13
CA TYR A 118 -24.09 -23.47 -5.59
C TYR A 118 -23.88 -24.94 -5.96
N VAL A 119 -24.72 -25.47 -6.82
CA VAL A 119 -24.51 -26.76 -7.50
C VAL A 119 -24.07 -26.43 -8.91
N ILE A 120 -22.86 -26.84 -9.28
CA ILE A 120 -22.23 -26.41 -10.52
C ILE A 120 -21.70 -27.66 -11.25
N PRO A 121 -21.93 -27.78 -12.58
CA PRO A 121 -21.26 -28.78 -13.35
C PRO A 121 -19.74 -28.72 -13.17
N ILE A 122 -19.10 -29.86 -13.01
CA ILE A 122 -17.64 -29.91 -12.75
C ILE A 122 -16.81 -29.21 -13.83
N PRO A 123 -17.10 -29.36 -15.15
CA PRO A 123 -16.36 -28.59 -16.16
C PRO A 123 -16.46 -27.09 -15.96
N ASP A 124 -17.65 -26.56 -15.63
CA ASP A 124 -17.88 -25.14 -15.45
C ASP A 124 -17.17 -24.62 -14.18
N ALA A 125 -17.17 -25.42 -13.10
CA ALA A 125 -16.47 -25.08 -11.87
C ALA A 125 -14.95 -25.02 -12.07
N LEU A 126 -14.36 -25.95 -12.82
CA LEU A 126 -12.94 -25.92 -13.15
C LEU A 126 -12.59 -24.77 -14.10
N ASP A 127 -13.42 -24.45 -15.08
CA ASP A 127 -13.21 -23.33 -15.99
C ASP A 127 -13.26 -21.99 -15.24
N MET A 128 -14.23 -21.85 -14.33
CA MET A 128 -14.31 -20.68 -13.42
C MET A 128 -13.03 -20.51 -12.59
N LEU A 129 -12.53 -21.59 -11.97
CA LEU A 129 -11.32 -21.52 -11.15
C LEU A 129 -10.09 -21.21 -12.00
N ASN A 130 -9.97 -21.76 -13.19
CA ASN A 130 -8.91 -21.45 -14.15
C ASN A 130 -8.95 -19.97 -14.56
N THR A 131 -10.13 -19.44 -14.86
CA THR A 131 -10.32 -18.03 -15.25
C THR A 131 -9.91 -17.11 -14.10
N LEU A 132 -10.31 -17.44 -12.87
CA LEU A 132 -9.94 -16.66 -11.68
C LEU A 132 -8.42 -16.74 -11.41
N GLU A 133 -7.79 -17.88 -11.60
CA GLU A 133 -6.33 -18.03 -11.41
C GLU A 133 -5.54 -17.26 -12.46
N LEU A 134 -5.97 -17.27 -13.72
CA LEU A 134 -5.35 -16.47 -14.78
C LEU A 134 -5.48 -14.96 -14.50
N TYR A 135 -6.65 -14.52 -14.03
CA TYR A 135 -6.84 -13.14 -13.59
C TYR A 135 -5.88 -12.78 -12.44
N ALA A 136 -5.81 -13.62 -11.41
CA ALA A 136 -4.94 -13.40 -10.26
C ALA A 136 -3.45 -13.37 -10.64
N LEU A 137 -3.03 -14.24 -11.55
CA LEU A 137 -1.67 -14.24 -12.10
C LEU A 137 -1.36 -12.95 -12.86
N ASN A 138 -2.31 -12.46 -13.66
CA ASN A 138 -2.14 -11.18 -14.36
C ASN A 138 -2.00 -10.01 -13.39
N CYS A 139 -2.86 -9.93 -12.37
CA CYS A 139 -2.75 -8.91 -11.32
C CYS A 139 -1.39 -8.96 -10.63
N TYR A 140 -0.93 -10.15 -10.25
CA TYR A 140 0.40 -10.33 -9.66
C TYR A 140 1.52 -9.82 -10.57
N ASN A 141 1.51 -10.17 -11.85
CA ASN A 141 2.54 -9.74 -12.80
C ASN A 141 2.53 -8.22 -12.99
N VAL A 142 1.36 -7.58 -13.07
CA VAL A 142 1.22 -6.12 -13.14
C VAL A 142 1.80 -5.47 -11.88
N THR A 143 1.45 -5.97 -10.71
CA THR A 143 1.98 -5.48 -9.43
C THR A 143 3.51 -5.59 -9.38
N GLN A 144 4.09 -6.73 -9.77
CA GLN A 144 5.54 -6.90 -9.80
C GLN A 144 6.23 -5.98 -10.80
N SER A 145 5.61 -5.72 -11.95
CA SER A 145 6.10 -4.75 -12.94
C SER A 145 6.17 -3.33 -12.37
N HIS A 146 5.12 -2.88 -11.68
CA HIS A 146 5.11 -1.57 -11.02
C HIS A 146 6.14 -1.46 -9.91
N ILE A 147 6.29 -2.50 -9.08
CA ILE A 147 7.31 -2.54 -8.04
C ILE A 147 8.72 -2.46 -8.64
N ALA A 148 8.96 -3.20 -9.72
CA ALA A 148 10.25 -3.16 -10.42
C ALA A 148 10.53 -1.77 -11.01
N ALA A 149 9.53 -1.12 -11.60
CA ALA A 149 9.64 0.24 -12.11
C ALA A 149 10.02 1.23 -10.99
N VAL A 150 9.28 1.21 -9.86
CA VAL A 150 9.58 2.09 -8.70
C VAL A 150 11.00 1.87 -8.18
N ARG A 151 11.47 0.63 -8.13
CA ARG A 151 12.84 0.32 -7.69
C ARG A 151 13.93 0.78 -8.66
N ALA A 152 13.60 0.96 -9.92
CA ALA A 152 14.53 1.41 -10.96
C ALA A 152 14.68 2.93 -11.03
N LEU A 153 13.74 3.72 -10.46
CA LEU A 153 13.80 5.19 -10.45
C LEU A 153 15.09 5.67 -9.76
N GLN A 154 15.71 6.70 -10.29
CA GLN A 154 16.95 7.27 -9.76
C GLN A 154 16.72 8.59 -9.04
N THR A 155 15.64 9.29 -9.35
CA THR A 155 15.25 10.58 -8.75
C THR A 155 13.81 10.51 -8.24
N ILE A 156 13.41 11.50 -7.44
CA ILE A 156 12.04 11.61 -6.91
C ILE A 156 11.10 12.20 -7.97
N GLU A 157 11.64 12.89 -8.95
CA GLU A 157 10.89 13.58 -10.01
C GLU A 157 10.47 12.64 -11.15
N GLU A 158 11.12 11.47 -11.27
CA GLU A 158 10.73 10.40 -12.20
C GLU A 158 9.44 9.68 -11.77
#